data_595d3aa8760c59330efff287e838460f
#
_entry.id   595d3aa8760c59330efff287e838460f
#
_cell.length_a   1.000
_cell.length_b   1.000
_cell.length_c   1.000
_cell.angle_alpha   90.00
_cell.angle_beta   90.00
_cell.angle_gamma   90.00
#
_symmetry.space_group_name_H-M   'P 1'
#
loop_
_entity.id
_entity.type
_entity.pdbx_description
1 polymer ?
#
loop_
_entity_poly.entity_id
_entity_poly.type
_entity_poly.pdbx_seq_one_letter_code
_entity_poly.pdbx_strand_id
1 'polypeptide(L)'
;MKYARLAGTGREYPIGKIVCIGRNYADHIRELGNEPPDAPVIFIKPASSVIGDGGTIVIPPYSRDCHHEAELALLVGREGKDIPQERALDYIAGFGVAIDLTLRDVQAEQKKKGLPWEIAKGFDTACPLSDFVTPEEVGDPQRLTIRLSVNGELRQDGSTAMMIHTIPAIISHMSGIFTLEPGDVILTGTPAGVGPLRSGDEVIAEIPRVVSLRAFVR
;
A
#
# COMPACT_ATOMS: atom_id res chain seq x y z
N MET A 1 12.37 8.58 -13.51
CA MET A 1 10.91 8.45 -13.37
C MET A 1 10.63 7.02 -13.03
N LYS A 2 9.68 6.73 -12.12
CA LYS A 2 9.26 5.36 -11.77
C LYS A 2 8.03 5.00 -12.59
N TYR A 3 7.89 3.73 -12.93
CA TYR A 3 6.78 3.23 -13.76
C TYR A 3 6.07 2.07 -13.07
N ALA A 4 4.75 2.07 -13.12
CA ALA A 4 3.90 0.92 -12.81
C ALA A 4 3.69 0.13 -14.10
N ARG A 5 3.95 -1.19 -14.05
CA ARG A 5 3.82 -2.07 -15.21
C ARG A 5 2.57 -2.92 -15.07
N LEU A 6 1.80 -3.04 -16.14
CA LEU A 6 0.67 -3.96 -16.23
C LEU A 6 1.14 -5.22 -16.94
N ALA A 7 1.34 -6.28 -16.16
CA ALA A 7 1.91 -7.55 -16.62
C ALA A 7 1.15 -8.11 -17.81
N GLY A 8 1.85 -8.78 -18.71
CA GLY A 8 1.25 -9.42 -19.90
C GLY A 8 0.74 -8.48 -20.99
N THR A 9 0.68 -7.16 -20.74
CA THR A 9 0.09 -6.21 -21.71
C THR A 9 1.11 -5.31 -22.43
N GLY A 10 2.33 -5.21 -21.89
CA GLY A 10 3.34 -4.24 -22.33
C GLY A 10 3.03 -2.78 -21.97
N ARG A 11 1.98 -2.53 -21.20
CA ARG A 11 1.63 -1.16 -20.77
C ARG A 11 2.41 -0.76 -19.54
N GLU A 12 2.93 0.47 -19.55
CA GLU A 12 3.60 1.12 -18.44
C GLU A 12 2.96 2.48 -18.18
N TYR A 13 2.81 2.83 -16.92
CA TYR A 13 2.26 4.11 -16.47
C TYR A 13 3.33 4.83 -15.65
N PRO A 14 3.68 6.09 -15.95
CA PRO A 14 4.54 6.86 -15.08
C PRO A 14 3.84 7.04 -13.72
N ILE A 15 4.50 6.65 -12.64
CA ILE A 15 3.90 6.77 -11.31
C ILE A 15 3.82 8.25 -10.93
N GLY A 16 2.59 8.69 -10.65
CA GLY A 16 2.26 10.00 -10.11
C GLY A 16 2.33 10.02 -8.58
N LYS A 17 1.21 10.33 -7.94
CA LYS A 17 1.07 10.23 -6.48
C LYS A 17 0.69 8.81 -6.04
N ILE A 18 1.15 8.42 -4.85
CA ILE A 18 0.71 7.20 -4.19
C ILE A 18 -0.15 7.62 -3.01
N VAL A 19 -1.47 7.43 -3.14
CA VAL A 19 -2.44 7.82 -2.11
C VAL A 19 -2.74 6.61 -1.23
N CYS A 20 -2.53 6.76 0.07
CA CYS A 20 -2.64 5.65 1.02
C CYS A 20 -3.77 5.90 2.00
N ILE A 21 -4.46 4.84 2.42
CA ILE A 21 -5.41 4.88 3.52
C ILE A 21 -4.83 4.17 4.74
N GLY A 22 -4.75 4.87 5.85
CA GLY A 22 -4.41 4.28 7.14
C GLY A 22 -5.63 3.78 7.91
N ARG A 23 -5.42 2.79 8.81
CA ARG A 23 -6.45 2.28 9.73
C ARG A 23 -7.69 1.69 9.05
N ASN A 24 -7.49 0.90 8.00
CA ASN A 24 -8.58 0.30 7.24
C ASN A 24 -8.93 -1.15 7.65
N TYR A 25 -8.31 -1.69 8.71
CA TYR A 25 -8.60 -3.02 9.24
C TYR A 25 -8.74 -2.96 10.76
N ALA A 26 -9.86 -3.47 11.29
CA ALA A 26 -10.18 -3.38 12.71
C ALA A 26 -9.15 -4.09 13.61
N ASP A 27 -8.64 -5.25 13.17
CA ASP A 27 -7.64 -6.00 13.92
C ASP A 27 -6.30 -5.27 13.99
N HIS A 28 -5.88 -4.65 12.90
CA HIS A 28 -4.69 -3.83 12.87
C HIS A 28 -4.81 -2.58 13.76
N ILE A 29 -5.99 -1.95 13.80
CA ILE A 29 -6.25 -0.81 14.69
C ILE A 29 -6.08 -1.23 16.15
N ARG A 30 -6.63 -2.40 16.53
CA ARG A 30 -6.51 -2.97 17.88
C ARG A 30 -5.08 -3.36 18.23
N GLU A 31 -4.36 -3.98 17.30
CA GLU A 31 -2.94 -4.36 17.45
C GLU A 31 -2.06 -3.17 17.83
N LEU A 32 -2.31 -2.02 17.23
CA LEU A 32 -1.55 -0.78 17.50
C LEU A 32 -2.11 0.06 18.65
N GLY A 33 -3.16 -0.40 19.35
CA GLY A 33 -3.79 0.34 20.45
C GLY A 33 -4.41 1.66 20.00
N ASN A 34 -4.79 1.79 18.72
CA ASN A 34 -5.45 2.99 18.20
C ASN A 34 -6.97 2.87 18.35
N GLU A 35 -7.66 4.02 18.31
CA GLU A 35 -9.11 4.07 18.14
C GLU A 35 -9.48 4.07 16.65
N PRO A 36 -10.65 3.49 16.29
CA PRO A 36 -11.18 3.63 14.95
C PRO A 36 -11.35 5.12 14.60
N PRO A 37 -10.91 5.56 13.42
CA PRO A 37 -11.07 6.95 13.02
C PRO A 37 -12.51 7.22 12.58
N ASP A 38 -13.01 8.45 12.83
CA ASP A 38 -14.33 8.91 12.36
C ASP A 38 -14.41 9.05 10.83
N ALA A 39 -13.27 9.21 10.18
CA ALA A 39 -13.15 9.36 8.73
C ALA A 39 -11.88 8.65 8.23
N PRO A 40 -11.79 8.30 6.93
CA PRO A 40 -10.59 7.72 6.33
C PRO A 40 -9.36 8.61 6.56
N VAL A 41 -8.29 8.01 7.11
CA VAL A 41 -7.01 8.72 7.31
C VAL A 41 -6.19 8.58 6.04
N ILE A 42 -5.96 9.69 5.35
CA ILE A 42 -5.23 9.72 4.07
C ILE A 42 -3.85 10.33 4.27
N PHE A 43 -2.86 9.75 3.61
CA PHE A 43 -1.51 10.29 3.46
C PHE A 43 -0.95 9.93 2.09
N ILE A 44 0.17 10.54 1.71
CA ILE A 44 0.77 10.37 0.39
C ILE A 44 2.21 9.88 0.53
N LYS A 45 2.60 8.92 -0.34
CA LYS A 45 3.99 8.60 -0.60
C LYS A 45 4.43 9.21 -1.93
N PRO A 46 5.63 9.80 -2.04
CA PRO A 46 6.15 10.28 -3.32
C PRO A 46 6.54 9.11 -4.23
N ALA A 47 6.48 9.29 -5.53
CA ALA A 47 6.91 8.28 -6.51
C ALA A 47 8.39 7.86 -6.32
N SER A 48 9.24 8.73 -5.74
CA SER A 48 10.65 8.42 -5.44
C SER A 48 10.81 7.33 -4.37
N SER A 49 9.78 7.09 -3.54
CA SER A 49 9.79 6.03 -2.53
C SER A 49 9.69 4.62 -3.11
N VAL A 50 9.30 4.48 -4.38
CA VAL A 50 9.05 3.18 -5.01
C VAL A 50 10.34 2.43 -5.31
N ILE A 51 10.37 1.15 -4.95
CA ILE A 51 11.30 0.14 -5.45
C ILE A 51 10.49 -1.03 -6.01
N GLY A 52 10.99 -1.66 -7.08
CA GLY A 52 10.35 -2.82 -7.70
C GLY A 52 10.73 -4.14 -7.04
N ASP A 53 10.23 -5.24 -7.61
CA ASP A 53 10.55 -6.60 -7.18
C ASP A 53 12.06 -6.86 -7.17
N GLY A 54 12.55 -7.56 -6.13
CA GLY A 54 13.97 -7.78 -5.87
C GLY A 54 14.72 -6.54 -5.36
N GLY A 55 14.04 -5.42 -5.12
CA GLY A 55 14.64 -4.17 -4.65
C GLY A 55 15.15 -4.22 -3.22
N THR A 56 15.98 -3.23 -2.87
CA THR A 56 16.57 -3.13 -1.53
C THR A 56 15.87 -2.02 -0.73
N ILE A 57 15.32 -2.39 0.40
CA ILE A 57 14.81 -1.47 1.43
C ILE A 57 16.01 -0.92 2.19
N VAL A 58 16.13 0.41 2.26
CA VAL A 58 17.17 1.09 3.02
C VAL A 58 16.53 1.79 4.20
N ILE A 59 16.76 1.24 5.41
CA ILE A 59 16.25 1.88 6.64
C ILE A 59 17.08 3.13 6.91
N PRO A 60 16.45 4.32 6.95
CA PRO A 60 17.21 5.55 7.14
C PRO A 60 17.78 5.66 8.56
N PRO A 61 18.96 6.30 8.74
CA PRO A 61 19.68 6.32 10.03
C PRO A 61 18.96 7.09 11.15
N TYR A 62 17.93 7.84 10.83
CA TYR A 62 17.12 8.58 11.80
C TYR A 62 15.98 7.76 12.40
N SER A 63 15.83 6.46 12.03
CA SER A 63 14.85 5.54 12.61
C SER A 63 15.52 4.24 13.06
N ARG A 64 14.93 3.60 14.07
CA ARG A 64 15.33 2.28 14.59
C ARG A 64 14.18 1.28 14.59
N ASP A 65 13.03 1.65 14.06
CA ASP A 65 11.80 0.86 14.14
C ASP A 65 11.00 0.96 12.84
N CYS A 66 11.50 0.30 11.78
CA CYS A 66 10.86 0.23 10.48
C CYS A 66 9.99 -1.03 10.39
N HIS A 67 8.68 -0.85 10.24
CA HIS A 67 7.70 -1.94 10.13
C HIS A 67 7.27 -2.19 8.68
N HIS A 68 6.97 -3.45 8.38
CA HIS A 68 6.28 -3.84 7.15
C HIS A 68 4.76 -3.75 7.31
N GLU A 69 4.07 -3.37 6.24
CA GLU A 69 2.61 -3.33 6.10
C GLU A 69 2.26 -3.79 4.67
N ALA A 70 1.85 -5.05 4.51
CA ALA A 70 1.42 -5.56 3.19
C ALA A 70 0.03 -5.05 2.82
N GLU A 71 -0.12 -4.54 1.61
CA GLU A 71 -1.34 -3.91 1.14
C GLU A 71 -1.70 -4.33 -0.29
N LEU A 72 -2.99 -4.41 -0.59
CA LEU A 72 -3.46 -4.39 -1.96
C LEU A 72 -3.18 -3.01 -2.55
N ALA A 73 -2.54 -2.99 -3.71
CA ALA A 73 -2.27 -1.78 -4.48
C ALA A 73 -3.18 -1.72 -5.72
N LEU A 74 -3.78 -0.57 -5.97
CA LEU A 74 -4.62 -0.31 -7.14
C LEU A 74 -3.90 0.65 -8.07
N LEU A 75 -3.81 0.32 -9.37
CA LEU A 75 -3.28 1.20 -10.40
C LEU A 75 -4.42 1.95 -11.06
N VAL A 76 -4.42 3.26 -10.98
CA VAL A 76 -5.38 4.11 -11.69
C VAL A 76 -5.04 4.11 -13.18
N GLY A 77 -6.00 3.79 -14.01
CA GLY A 77 -5.85 3.73 -15.47
C GLY A 77 -6.60 4.82 -16.22
N ARG A 78 -7.48 5.54 -15.55
CA ARG A 78 -8.32 6.59 -16.12
C ARG A 78 -8.43 7.77 -15.18
N GLU A 79 -8.33 8.98 -15.72
CA GLU A 79 -8.55 10.20 -14.95
C GLU A 79 -9.99 10.28 -14.40
N GLY A 80 -10.12 10.70 -13.12
CA GLY A 80 -11.41 10.87 -12.49
C GLY A 80 -11.38 11.78 -11.27
N LYS A 81 -12.49 12.50 -11.11
CA LYS A 81 -12.80 13.36 -9.96
C LYS A 81 -14.24 13.09 -9.54
N ASP A 82 -14.50 13.12 -8.23
CA ASP A 82 -15.83 12.86 -7.65
C ASP A 82 -16.49 11.57 -8.18
N ILE A 83 -15.71 10.50 -8.22
CA ILE A 83 -16.11 9.21 -8.78
C ILE A 83 -17.17 8.56 -7.88
N PRO A 84 -18.37 8.23 -8.39
CA PRO A 84 -19.36 7.50 -7.59
C PRO A 84 -18.92 6.06 -7.33
N GLN A 85 -19.27 5.51 -6.15
CA GLN A 85 -18.78 4.19 -5.72
C GLN A 85 -19.10 3.08 -6.73
N GLU A 86 -20.28 3.09 -7.31
CA GLU A 86 -20.75 2.10 -8.30
C GLU A 86 -19.94 2.11 -9.60
N ARG A 87 -19.16 3.15 -9.85
CA ARG A 87 -18.29 3.29 -11.04
C ARG A 87 -16.81 3.23 -10.70
N ALA A 88 -16.46 3.08 -9.41
CA ALA A 88 -15.10 3.23 -8.92
C ALA A 88 -14.10 2.27 -9.60
N LEU A 89 -14.48 1.00 -9.77
CA LEU A 89 -13.61 0.00 -10.40
C LEU A 89 -13.36 0.24 -11.89
N ASP A 90 -14.22 0.99 -12.59
CA ASP A 90 -14.02 1.35 -14.00
C ASP A 90 -12.79 2.24 -14.22
N TYR A 91 -12.23 2.81 -13.16
CA TYR A 91 -11.05 3.68 -13.20
C TYR A 91 -9.74 2.95 -12.90
N ILE A 92 -9.81 1.66 -12.52
CA ILE A 92 -8.65 0.86 -12.13
C ILE A 92 -8.15 0.03 -13.32
N ALA A 93 -6.89 0.21 -13.68
CA ALA A 93 -6.22 -0.55 -14.74
C ALA A 93 -5.68 -1.89 -14.26
N GLY A 94 -5.36 -2.01 -12.96
CA GLY A 94 -4.79 -3.24 -12.44
C GLY A 94 -4.65 -3.25 -10.92
N PHE A 95 -4.32 -4.44 -10.41
CA PHE A 95 -4.12 -4.73 -9.01
C PHE A 95 -2.74 -5.32 -8.78
N GLY A 96 -2.10 -4.91 -7.69
CA GLY A 96 -0.79 -5.37 -7.30
C GLY A 96 -0.68 -5.52 -5.79
N VAL A 97 0.51 -5.83 -5.30
CA VAL A 97 0.83 -5.82 -3.88
C VAL A 97 1.92 -4.81 -3.59
N ALA A 98 1.78 -4.10 -2.49
CA ALA A 98 2.78 -3.17 -2.00
C ALA A 98 3.14 -3.47 -0.55
N ILE A 99 4.28 -2.93 -0.11
CA ILE A 99 4.64 -2.87 1.30
C ILE A 99 4.72 -1.39 1.70
N ASP A 100 3.78 -0.94 2.54
CA ASP A 100 3.77 0.41 3.11
C ASP A 100 4.73 0.47 4.30
N LEU A 101 6.03 0.65 4.02
CA LEU A 101 7.02 0.75 5.08
C LEU A 101 6.77 1.97 5.95
N THR A 102 6.85 1.74 7.27
CA THR A 102 6.51 2.73 8.28
C THR A 102 7.60 2.81 9.33
N LEU A 103 8.20 3.98 9.51
CA LEU A 103 9.11 4.25 10.62
C LEU A 103 8.26 4.56 11.86
N ARG A 104 8.01 3.54 12.70
CA ARG A 104 7.06 3.64 13.82
C ARG A 104 7.45 4.65 14.88
N ASP A 105 8.72 4.68 15.24
CA ASP A 105 9.28 5.64 16.20
C ASP A 105 9.08 7.08 15.70
N VAL A 106 9.38 7.35 14.45
CA VAL A 106 9.19 8.67 13.82
C VAL A 106 7.70 9.02 13.72
N GLN A 107 6.86 8.06 13.27
CA GLN A 107 5.42 8.28 13.16
C GLN A 107 4.78 8.58 14.53
N ALA A 108 5.19 7.87 15.60
CA ALA A 108 4.68 8.09 16.94
C ALA A 108 5.00 9.51 17.44
N GLU A 109 6.21 10.00 17.16
CA GLU A 109 6.61 11.36 17.51
C GLU A 109 5.85 12.41 16.70
N GLN A 110 5.66 12.18 15.40
CA GLN A 110 4.85 13.08 14.57
C GLN A 110 3.40 13.14 15.02
N LYS A 111 2.76 12.00 15.32
CA LYS A 111 1.41 11.96 15.90
C LYS A 111 1.30 12.75 17.19
N LYS A 112 2.25 12.58 18.11
CA LYS A 112 2.28 13.29 19.39
C LYS A 112 2.38 14.82 19.22
N LYS A 113 3.08 15.26 18.17
CA LYS A 113 3.30 16.69 17.87
C LYS A 113 2.26 17.27 16.89
N GLY A 114 1.32 16.46 16.37
CA GLY A 114 0.37 16.90 15.34
C GLY A 114 1.03 17.25 14.00
N LEU A 115 2.18 16.62 13.69
CA LEU A 115 2.93 16.85 12.45
C LEU A 115 2.53 15.87 11.36
N PRO A 116 2.77 16.22 10.08
CA PRO A 116 2.58 15.34 8.93
C PRO A 116 3.42 14.06 9.02
N TRP A 117 3.00 12.98 8.31
CA TRP A 117 3.65 11.66 8.39
C TRP A 117 4.67 11.38 7.30
N GLU A 118 4.92 12.33 6.40
CA GLU A 118 5.72 12.13 5.18
C GLU A 118 7.11 11.56 5.46
N ILE A 119 7.81 12.07 6.49
CA ILE A 119 9.16 11.57 6.83
C ILE A 119 9.14 10.15 7.43
N ALA A 120 8.00 9.71 7.98
CA ALA A 120 7.81 8.34 8.47
C ALA A 120 7.32 7.37 7.40
N LYS A 121 6.66 7.87 6.36
CA LYS A 121 5.94 7.09 5.35
C LYS A 121 6.50 7.26 3.92
N GLY A 122 7.17 8.37 3.62
CA GLY A 122 7.57 8.74 2.25
C GLY A 122 9.08 8.75 2.01
N PHE A 123 9.89 8.16 2.88
CA PHE A 123 11.33 8.07 2.70
C PHE A 123 11.70 7.24 1.47
N ASP A 124 12.89 7.41 0.93
CA ASP A 124 13.37 6.62 -0.21
C ASP A 124 13.31 5.13 0.13
N THR A 125 12.79 4.32 -0.80
CA THR A 125 12.52 2.88 -0.65
C THR A 125 11.32 2.51 0.25
N ALA A 126 10.53 3.49 0.72
CA ALA A 126 9.40 3.26 1.62
C ALA A 126 8.20 2.54 0.96
N CYS A 127 8.23 2.28 -0.34
CA CYS A 127 7.15 1.65 -1.08
C CYS A 127 7.67 0.56 -2.05
N PRO A 128 8.07 -0.62 -1.57
CA PRO A 128 8.19 -1.78 -2.44
C PRO A 128 6.85 -2.05 -3.12
N LEU A 129 6.86 -2.18 -4.45
CA LEU A 129 5.67 -2.28 -5.29
C LEU A 129 5.89 -3.33 -6.38
N SER A 130 4.95 -4.27 -6.50
CA SER A 130 4.94 -5.28 -7.57
C SER A 130 4.56 -4.68 -8.91
N ASP A 131 4.71 -5.45 -9.98
CA ASP A 131 3.93 -5.26 -11.18
C ASP A 131 2.43 -5.46 -10.88
N PHE A 132 1.56 -4.97 -11.76
CA PHE A 132 0.11 -5.07 -11.64
C PHE A 132 -0.43 -6.12 -12.62
N VAL A 133 -1.51 -6.79 -12.22
CA VAL A 133 -2.29 -7.68 -13.08
C VAL A 133 -3.64 -7.05 -13.41
N THR A 134 -4.26 -7.50 -14.50
CA THR A 134 -5.54 -6.91 -14.95
C THR A 134 -6.72 -7.24 -14.01
N PRO A 135 -7.81 -6.47 -14.05
CA PRO A 135 -9.00 -6.77 -13.26
C PRO A 135 -9.61 -8.16 -13.58
N GLU A 136 -9.50 -8.62 -14.83
CA GLU A 136 -9.98 -9.92 -15.26
C GLU A 136 -9.24 -11.08 -14.61
N GLU A 137 -7.93 -10.92 -14.37
CA GLU A 137 -7.09 -11.93 -13.70
C GLU A 137 -7.37 -12.00 -12.19
N VAL A 138 -7.81 -10.89 -11.58
CA VAL A 138 -8.08 -10.79 -10.14
C VAL A 138 -9.49 -11.26 -9.79
N GLY A 139 -10.48 -10.93 -10.61
CA GLY A 139 -11.90 -11.14 -10.32
C GLY A 139 -12.42 -10.15 -9.28
N ASP A 140 -12.86 -10.64 -8.11
CA ASP A 140 -13.37 -9.77 -7.04
C ASP A 140 -12.24 -9.27 -6.11
N PRO A 141 -11.79 -8.02 -6.24
CA PRO A 141 -10.71 -7.50 -5.42
C PRO A 141 -11.06 -7.35 -3.93
N GLN A 142 -12.36 -7.42 -3.58
CA GLN A 142 -12.81 -7.36 -2.19
C GLN A 142 -12.76 -8.74 -1.50
N ARG A 143 -12.30 -9.81 -2.18
CA ARG A 143 -12.22 -11.18 -1.65
C ARG A 143 -10.85 -11.82 -1.85
N LEU A 144 -9.80 -11.03 -1.77
CA LEU A 144 -8.43 -11.50 -1.90
C LEU A 144 -7.82 -11.81 -0.53
N THR A 145 -6.88 -12.75 -0.53
CA THR A 145 -5.98 -12.96 0.60
C THR A 145 -4.70 -12.17 0.36
N ILE A 146 -4.21 -11.48 1.39
CA ILE A 146 -2.92 -10.77 1.39
C ILE A 146 -2.04 -11.45 2.42
N ARG A 147 -0.83 -11.85 2.03
CA ARG A 147 0.16 -12.45 2.91
C ARG A 147 1.48 -11.72 2.87
N LEU A 148 2.19 -11.74 3.98
CA LEU A 148 3.58 -11.31 4.05
C LEU A 148 4.35 -12.25 4.95
N SER A 149 5.54 -12.64 4.49
CA SER A 149 6.51 -13.39 5.27
C SER A 149 7.83 -12.62 5.36
N VAL A 150 8.53 -12.80 6.49
CA VAL A 150 9.89 -12.32 6.72
C VAL A 150 10.78 -13.52 6.98
N ASN A 151 11.83 -13.71 6.20
CA ASN A 151 12.75 -14.83 6.26
C ASN A 151 12.02 -16.21 6.23
N GLY A 152 10.95 -16.30 5.44
CA GLY A 152 10.12 -17.50 5.31
C GLY A 152 9.09 -17.71 6.43
N GLU A 153 9.07 -16.86 7.47
CA GLU A 153 8.08 -16.92 8.53
C GLU A 153 6.89 -16.03 8.20
N LEU A 154 5.69 -16.62 8.19
CA LEU A 154 4.44 -15.88 7.92
C LEU A 154 4.17 -14.88 9.05
N ARG A 155 3.99 -13.62 8.69
CA ARG A 155 3.72 -12.50 9.60
C ARG A 155 2.31 -11.94 9.45
N GLN A 156 1.88 -11.73 8.22
CA GLN A 156 0.54 -11.23 7.92
C GLN A 156 -0.22 -12.25 7.06
N ASP A 157 -1.46 -12.54 7.42
CA ASP A 157 -2.41 -13.34 6.64
C ASP A 157 -3.79 -12.74 6.84
N GLY A 158 -4.24 -11.92 5.90
CA GLY A 158 -5.48 -11.18 5.98
C GLY A 158 -6.29 -11.24 4.70
N SER A 159 -7.54 -10.79 4.78
CA SER A 159 -8.45 -10.74 3.65
C SER A 159 -8.94 -9.32 3.39
N THR A 160 -8.99 -8.93 2.11
CA THR A 160 -9.58 -7.64 1.69
C THR A 160 -11.06 -7.52 2.04
N ALA A 161 -11.75 -8.64 2.29
CA ALA A 161 -13.12 -8.63 2.80
C ALA A 161 -13.25 -8.03 4.22
N MET A 162 -12.13 -7.95 4.97
CA MET A 162 -12.09 -7.40 6.33
C MET A 162 -11.80 -5.89 6.37
N MET A 163 -11.71 -5.23 5.21
CA MET A 163 -11.57 -3.78 5.12
C MET A 163 -12.77 -3.08 5.73
N ILE A 164 -12.53 -2.03 6.51
CA ILE A 164 -13.58 -1.15 7.08
C ILE A 164 -14.22 -0.33 5.96
N HIS A 165 -13.39 0.30 5.13
CA HIS A 165 -13.82 0.99 3.92
C HIS A 165 -13.55 0.09 2.72
N THR A 166 -14.58 -0.23 1.97
CA THR A 166 -14.46 -1.06 0.75
C THR A 166 -13.64 -0.36 -0.32
N ILE A 167 -13.09 -1.12 -1.26
CA ILE A 167 -12.29 -0.57 -2.37
C ILE A 167 -13.06 0.52 -3.14
N PRO A 168 -14.35 0.33 -3.53
CA PRO A 168 -15.11 1.40 -4.15
C PRO A 168 -15.28 2.65 -3.27
N ALA A 169 -15.48 2.47 -1.97
CA ALA A 169 -15.61 3.59 -1.03
C ALA A 169 -14.29 4.38 -0.91
N ILE A 170 -13.13 3.69 -0.88
CA ILE A 170 -11.81 4.32 -0.86
C ILE A 170 -11.58 5.18 -2.12
N ILE A 171 -11.82 4.61 -3.30
CA ILE A 171 -11.63 5.31 -4.58
C ILE A 171 -12.54 6.54 -4.65
N SER A 172 -13.82 6.37 -4.31
CA SER A 172 -14.80 7.46 -4.29
C SER A 172 -14.37 8.58 -3.35
N HIS A 173 -13.99 8.23 -2.11
CA HIS A 173 -13.54 9.21 -1.12
C HIS A 173 -12.27 9.95 -1.56
N MET A 174 -11.25 9.22 -2.03
CA MET A 174 -10.00 9.83 -2.50
C MET A 174 -10.24 10.73 -3.74
N SER A 175 -11.12 10.32 -4.66
CA SER A 175 -11.44 11.13 -5.84
C SER A 175 -12.20 12.41 -5.50
N GLY A 176 -12.90 12.46 -4.37
CA GLY A 176 -13.50 13.68 -3.84
C GLY A 176 -12.47 14.71 -3.35
N ILE A 177 -11.29 14.26 -2.96
CA ILE A 177 -10.19 15.11 -2.47
C ILE A 177 -9.22 15.44 -3.62
N PHE A 178 -8.76 14.42 -4.35
CA PHE A 178 -7.77 14.52 -5.43
C PHE A 178 -8.40 14.18 -6.77
N THR A 179 -7.98 14.83 -7.85
CA THR A 179 -8.13 14.24 -9.18
C THR A 179 -7.20 13.02 -9.24
N LEU A 180 -7.77 11.85 -9.49
CA LEU A 180 -6.99 10.63 -9.74
C LEU A 180 -6.57 10.63 -11.21
N GLU A 181 -5.30 10.36 -11.46
CA GLU A 181 -4.70 10.40 -12.80
C GLU A 181 -4.15 9.02 -13.18
N PRO A 182 -4.09 8.68 -14.49
CA PRO A 182 -3.44 7.44 -14.93
C PRO A 182 -2.00 7.34 -14.42
N GLY A 183 -1.68 6.25 -13.74
CA GLY A 183 -0.39 6.04 -13.09
C GLY A 183 -0.36 6.39 -11.59
N ASP A 184 -1.41 7.00 -11.06
CA ASP A 184 -1.56 7.06 -9.60
C ASP A 184 -1.74 5.67 -9.02
N VAL A 185 -1.24 5.46 -7.82
CA VAL A 185 -1.39 4.21 -7.07
C VAL A 185 -2.17 4.47 -5.80
N ILE A 186 -3.11 3.59 -5.48
CA ILE A 186 -3.85 3.64 -4.21
C ILE A 186 -3.44 2.44 -3.36
N LEU A 187 -2.99 2.68 -2.13
CA LEU A 187 -2.75 1.65 -1.12
C LEU A 187 -3.94 1.57 -0.18
N THR A 188 -4.44 0.35 0.06
CA THR A 188 -5.78 0.12 0.64
C THR A 188 -5.78 -0.18 2.13
N GLY A 189 -4.64 -0.06 2.80
CA GLY A 189 -4.46 -0.42 4.19
C GLY A 189 -4.03 -1.87 4.37
N THR A 190 -3.47 -2.15 5.55
CA THR A 190 -2.84 -3.42 5.89
C THR A 190 -3.64 -4.20 6.94
N PRO A 191 -3.70 -5.54 6.87
CA PRO A 191 -4.21 -6.38 7.95
C PRO A 191 -3.24 -6.41 9.15
N ALA A 192 -3.65 -7.00 10.27
CA ALA A 192 -2.82 -7.23 11.45
C ALA A 192 -1.61 -8.15 11.14
N GLY A 193 -0.64 -8.17 12.05
CA GLY A 193 0.61 -8.92 11.93
C GLY A 193 1.78 -8.07 11.47
N VAL A 194 1.66 -6.73 11.56
CA VAL A 194 2.78 -5.82 11.26
C VAL A 194 3.92 -5.98 12.25
N GLY A 195 5.15 -5.73 11.80
CA GLY A 195 6.31 -5.92 12.67
C GLY A 195 7.58 -5.32 12.11
N PRO A 196 8.64 -5.24 12.96
CA PRO A 196 9.89 -4.61 12.59
C PRO A 196 10.69 -5.44 11.59
N LEU A 197 11.38 -4.73 10.71
CA LEU A 197 12.37 -5.25 9.79
C LEU A 197 13.78 -4.88 10.25
N ARG A 198 14.76 -5.74 9.92
CA ARG A 198 16.16 -5.56 10.24
C ARG A 198 17.04 -5.74 9.01
N SER A 199 18.21 -5.14 9.02
CA SER A 199 19.20 -5.39 7.97
C SER A 199 19.51 -6.89 7.85
N GLY A 200 19.48 -7.41 6.62
CA GLY A 200 19.64 -8.83 6.28
C GLY A 200 18.31 -9.57 6.08
N ASP A 201 17.16 -8.99 6.43
CA ASP A 201 15.86 -9.63 6.22
C ASP A 201 15.50 -9.71 4.73
N GLU A 202 14.86 -10.82 4.36
CA GLU A 202 14.11 -10.99 3.13
C GLU A 202 12.62 -10.88 3.43
N VAL A 203 11.92 -10.05 2.66
CA VAL A 203 10.48 -9.83 2.81
C VAL A 203 9.78 -10.25 1.53
N ILE A 204 8.75 -11.09 1.65
CA ILE A 204 7.90 -11.50 0.54
C ILE A 204 6.46 -11.15 0.88
N ALA A 205 5.85 -10.27 0.07
CA ALA A 205 4.43 -9.98 0.13
C ALA A 205 3.75 -10.57 -1.11
N GLU A 206 2.57 -11.17 -0.93
CA GLU A 206 1.86 -11.82 -2.03
C GLU A 206 0.33 -11.71 -1.91
N ILE A 207 -0.31 -11.69 -3.06
CA ILE A 207 -1.71 -12.05 -3.24
C ILE A 207 -1.66 -13.41 -3.96
N PRO A 208 -1.93 -14.53 -3.24
CA PRO A 208 -1.72 -15.87 -3.77
C PRO A 208 -2.40 -16.09 -5.13
N ARG A 209 -1.68 -16.64 -6.10
CA ARG A 209 -2.09 -16.89 -7.49
C ARG A 209 -2.30 -15.63 -8.34
N VAL A 210 -2.06 -14.45 -7.80
CA VAL A 210 -2.22 -13.17 -8.50
C VAL A 210 -0.86 -12.53 -8.73
N VAL A 211 -0.16 -12.17 -7.65
CA VAL A 211 1.12 -11.45 -7.73
C VAL A 211 1.93 -11.65 -6.47
N SER A 212 3.24 -11.63 -6.59
CA SER A 212 4.18 -11.61 -5.47
C SER A 212 5.21 -10.49 -5.63
N LEU A 213 5.76 -10.06 -4.52
CA LEU A 213 6.76 -9.01 -4.42
C LEU A 213 7.81 -9.45 -3.40
N ARG A 214 9.09 -9.40 -3.78
CA ARG A 214 10.22 -9.68 -2.91
C ARG A 214 11.03 -8.42 -2.69
N ALA A 215 11.52 -8.22 -1.49
CA ALA A 215 12.45 -7.13 -1.16
C ALA A 215 13.48 -7.60 -0.12
N PHE A 216 14.65 -6.95 -0.11
CA PHE A 216 15.73 -7.23 0.82
C PHE A 216 16.02 -5.99 1.67
N VAL A 217 16.33 -6.16 2.95
CA VAL A 217 16.56 -5.06 3.89
C VAL A 217 18.07 -4.84 4.12
N ARG A 218 18.49 -3.57 4.09
CA ARG A 218 19.87 -3.16 4.35
C ARG A 218 19.94 -2.08 5.43
#